data_1956fd722e92525b2795dcfeff92fd62
#
_entry.id   1956fd722e92525b2795dcfeff92fd62
#
_cell.length_a   1.000
_cell.length_b   1.000
_cell.length_c   1.000
_cell.angle_alpha   90.00
_cell.angle_beta   90.00
_cell.angle_gamma   90.00
#
_symmetry.space_group_name_H-M   'P 1'
#
loop_
_entity.id
_entity.type
_entity.pdbx_description
1 polymer ?
#
loop_
_entity_poly.entity_id
_entity_poly.type
_entity_poly.pdbx_seq_one_letter_code
_entity_poly.pdbx_strand_id
1 'polypeptide(L)'
;MIYSIKFCHTVNYSLWEVPTQEESLMSEKKEQLWTPKYVVILLNMLFNGMAGMMTVPIVAKYALSVGADLTSASAVAGVMSLVALVVCPFAGVLCDKGNRKYILIAANVGYGISLALHCVCVTVPALIAIRIATGVFFSVCTVANVAYASVYIPKTRMGEGLGYVGLSTIIAQALGPMVGMKFQEIGGYSLTFLAAGGFAFLCIVFLAVLPYSVTYSTEQTRKGLRLQDLFAAKFILFMLMALLFSSAGGLISTYLAIVADVRHIADSTVYFTVFSIFSVALRPITGRILDTKGIFRLLIPAFLGCGLCMFFVGVGNTLMMFIVAGIFGAIGQGSGLPSIQAHCVKMVDKESTGVATSTVMIGQNIGNALAPVIGSFFIGIFDYQATFVGAGGVILLVGLLFIAIQLKTNKRLSR
;
A
#
# COMPACT_ATOMS: atom_id res chain seq x y z
N MET A 1 -24.62 -16.12 70.29
CA MET A 1 -24.17 -17.34 69.57
C MET A 1 -23.24 -16.90 68.44
N ILE A 2 -21.96 -16.99 68.75
CA ILE A 2 -20.86 -16.37 68.01
C ILE A 2 -20.26 -17.44 67.14
N TYR A 3 -20.22 -17.27 65.82
CA TYR A 3 -19.42 -18.09 64.92
C TYR A 3 -18.28 -17.27 64.34
N SER A 4 -17.10 -17.56 64.84
CA SER A 4 -15.81 -17.03 64.44
C SER A 4 -15.38 -17.73 63.17
N ILE A 5 -15.20 -17.02 62.04
CA ILE A 5 -14.57 -17.55 60.84
C ILE A 5 -13.12 -17.03 60.82
N LYS A 6 -12.21 -17.95 61.12
CA LYS A 6 -10.76 -17.77 60.84
C LYS A 6 -10.55 -17.88 59.37
N PHE A 7 -10.19 -16.77 58.70
CA PHE A 7 -9.68 -16.77 57.36
C PHE A 7 -8.14 -16.98 57.44
N CYS A 8 -7.74 -18.09 56.89
CA CYS A 8 -6.36 -18.54 56.86
C CYS A 8 -5.55 -17.71 55.86
N HIS A 9 -4.61 -16.91 56.33
CA HIS A 9 -3.57 -16.28 55.56
C HIS A 9 -2.55 -17.32 55.09
N THR A 10 -2.58 -17.67 53.81
CA THR A 10 -1.41 -18.23 53.12
C THR A 10 -1.37 -17.65 51.70
N VAL A 11 -0.97 -16.40 51.61
CA VAL A 11 -0.55 -15.83 50.32
C VAL A 11 0.90 -16.24 50.10
N ASN A 12 1.08 -17.12 49.15
CA ASN A 12 2.39 -17.60 48.73
C ASN A 12 3.13 -16.49 47.97
N TYR A 13 4.08 -15.82 48.58
CA TYR A 13 4.88 -14.72 48.04
C TYR A 13 6.01 -15.15 47.07
N SER A 14 5.93 -16.37 46.51
CA SER A 14 7.00 -16.93 45.67
C SER A 14 6.83 -16.71 44.13
N LEU A 15 5.94 -15.78 43.68
CA LEU A 15 5.70 -15.57 42.24
C LEU A 15 6.09 -14.18 41.70
N TRP A 16 6.82 -13.38 42.52
CA TRP A 16 7.42 -12.16 42.04
C TRP A 16 8.94 -12.25 42.18
N GLU A 17 9.56 -13.14 41.38
CA GLU A 17 10.99 -13.02 41.13
C GLU A 17 11.20 -11.69 40.39
N VAL A 18 11.65 -10.69 41.11
CA VAL A 18 12.21 -9.47 40.52
C VAL A 18 13.44 -9.95 39.75
N PRO A 19 13.49 -9.76 38.41
CA PRO A 19 14.65 -10.22 37.64
C PRO A 19 15.91 -9.61 38.27
N THR A 20 16.90 -10.44 38.51
CA THR A 20 18.17 -10.00 39.05
C THR A 20 18.80 -8.98 38.10
N GLN A 21 19.61 -8.05 38.64
CA GLN A 21 20.29 -7.04 37.81
C GLN A 21 21.12 -7.67 36.68
N GLU A 22 21.61 -8.91 36.84
CA GLU A 22 22.27 -9.66 35.78
C GLU A 22 21.33 -10.14 34.69
N GLU A 23 20.11 -10.55 35.00
CA GLU A 23 19.08 -10.87 33.98
C GLU A 23 18.58 -9.63 33.24
N SER A 24 18.50 -8.48 33.91
CA SER A 24 18.20 -7.20 33.26
C SER A 24 19.35 -6.73 32.37
N LEU A 25 20.60 -6.96 32.74
CA LEU A 25 21.79 -6.65 31.94
C LEU A 25 21.99 -7.63 30.78
N MET A 26 21.57 -8.91 30.91
CA MET A 26 21.55 -9.87 29.81
C MET A 26 20.39 -9.61 28.83
N SER A 27 19.30 -8.97 29.25
CA SER A 27 18.18 -8.50 28.40
C SER A 27 18.52 -7.27 27.56
N GLU A 28 19.56 -6.50 27.89
CA GLU A 28 20.02 -5.32 27.15
C GLU A 28 20.97 -5.61 25.97
N LYS A 29 21.20 -6.84 25.61
CA LYS A 29 21.82 -7.10 24.30
C LYS A 29 20.80 -6.68 23.24
N LYS A 30 20.88 -5.41 22.80
CA LYS A 30 20.07 -4.85 21.70
C LYS A 30 20.10 -5.85 20.54
N GLU A 31 19.02 -6.62 20.40
CA GLU A 31 18.90 -7.58 19.29
C GLU A 31 19.16 -6.81 17.99
N GLN A 32 20.13 -7.30 17.20
CA GLN A 32 20.54 -6.63 15.98
C GLN A 32 19.44 -6.74 14.93
N LEU A 33 18.82 -5.62 14.54
CA LEU A 33 17.86 -5.57 13.43
C LEU A 33 18.57 -5.73 12.08
N TRP A 34 19.72 -5.05 11.92
CA TRP A 34 20.48 -5.03 10.66
C TRP A 34 21.31 -6.31 10.48
N THR A 35 20.63 -7.43 10.28
CA THR A 35 21.28 -8.69 9.90
C THR A 35 21.39 -8.76 8.37
N PRO A 36 22.39 -9.48 7.81
CA PRO A 36 22.47 -9.69 6.36
C PRO A 36 21.19 -10.29 5.78
N LYS A 37 20.52 -11.17 6.51
CA LYS A 37 19.26 -11.78 6.12
C LYS A 37 18.12 -10.75 6.01
N TYR A 38 18.06 -9.82 6.96
CA TYR A 38 17.05 -8.76 6.94
C TYR A 38 17.29 -7.76 5.78
N VAL A 39 18.55 -7.42 5.50
CA VAL A 39 18.90 -6.58 4.33
C VAL A 39 18.50 -7.26 3.02
N VAL A 40 18.77 -8.57 2.88
CA VAL A 40 18.37 -9.32 1.68
C VAL A 40 16.86 -9.31 1.48
N ILE A 41 16.06 -9.46 2.54
CA ILE A 41 14.60 -9.40 2.40
C ILE A 41 14.10 -7.99 2.06
N LEU A 42 14.73 -6.94 2.58
CA LEU A 42 14.42 -5.55 2.20
C LEU A 42 14.72 -5.30 0.71
N LEU A 43 15.85 -5.80 0.21
CA LEU A 43 16.19 -5.73 -1.22
C LEU A 43 15.18 -6.53 -2.05
N ASN A 44 14.80 -7.74 -1.62
CA ASN A 44 13.75 -8.51 -2.28
C ASN A 44 12.43 -7.72 -2.38
N MET A 45 12.02 -7.06 -1.30
CA MET A 45 10.80 -6.25 -1.30
C MET A 45 10.92 -5.02 -2.22
N LEU A 46 12.07 -4.37 -2.24
CA LEU A 46 12.36 -3.24 -3.12
C LEU A 46 12.23 -3.66 -4.59
N PHE A 47 12.92 -4.72 -5.01
CA PHE A 47 12.91 -5.16 -6.41
C PHE A 47 11.54 -5.72 -6.83
N ASN A 48 10.84 -6.43 -5.94
CA ASN A 48 9.47 -6.87 -6.18
C ASN A 48 8.51 -5.68 -6.36
N GLY A 49 8.63 -4.65 -5.51
CA GLY A 49 7.88 -3.41 -5.63
C GLY A 49 8.22 -2.65 -6.92
N MET A 50 9.50 -2.55 -7.28
CA MET A 50 9.93 -1.91 -8.52
C MET A 50 9.38 -2.62 -9.76
N ALA A 51 9.37 -3.96 -9.78
CA ALA A 51 8.79 -4.74 -10.88
C ALA A 51 7.33 -4.33 -11.16
N GLY A 52 6.54 -4.11 -10.08
CA GLY A 52 5.16 -3.62 -10.21
C GLY A 52 5.09 -2.16 -10.66
N MET A 53 5.80 -1.28 -9.97
CA MET A 53 5.72 0.17 -10.18
C MET A 53 6.23 0.61 -11.55
N MET A 54 7.19 -0.10 -12.16
CA MET A 54 7.63 0.12 -13.54
C MET A 54 6.49 0.02 -14.56
N THR A 55 5.55 -0.87 -14.33
CA THR A 55 4.45 -1.12 -15.29
C THR A 55 3.25 -0.21 -15.10
N VAL A 56 3.12 0.45 -13.95
CA VAL A 56 1.93 1.27 -13.59
C VAL A 56 1.63 2.38 -14.61
N PRO A 57 2.57 3.30 -14.94
CA PRO A 57 2.29 4.36 -15.91
C PRO A 57 2.23 3.86 -17.36
N ILE A 58 2.75 2.65 -17.62
CA ILE A 58 3.00 2.13 -18.97
C ILE A 58 1.85 1.27 -19.47
N VAL A 59 1.19 0.53 -18.61
CA VAL A 59 0.19 -0.47 -19.02
C VAL A 59 -1.02 0.18 -19.70
N ALA A 60 -1.48 1.34 -19.23
CA ALA A 60 -2.57 2.06 -19.88
C ALA A 60 -2.14 2.61 -21.26
N LYS A 61 -0.93 3.16 -21.36
CA LYS A 61 -0.34 3.61 -22.64
C LYS A 61 -0.17 2.46 -23.62
N TYR A 62 0.30 1.30 -23.15
CA TYR A 62 0.42 0.11 -23.96
C TYR A 62 -0.95 -0.39 -24.47
N ALA A 63 -1.96 -0.43 -23.60
CA ALA A 63 -3.31 -0.78 -24.01
C ALA A 63 -3.85 0.12 -25.12
N LEU A 64 -3.64 1.45 -25.01
CA LEU A 64 -3.99 2.42 -26.07
C LEU A 64 -3.22 2.15 -27.37
N SER A 65 -1.93 1.80 -27.29
CA SER A 65 -1.09 1.54 -28.47
C SER A 65 -1.49 0.27 -29.24
N VAL A 66 -2.14 -0.70 -28.57
CA VAL A 66 -2.70 -1.91 -29.21
C VAL A 66 -4.18 -1.74 -29.59
N GLY A 67 -4.69 -0.50 -29.60
CA GLY A 67 -6.04 -0.19 -30.12
C GLY A 67 -7.17 -0.23 -29.08
N ALA A 68 -6.86 -0.25 -27.78
CA ALA A 68 -7.88 -0.08 -26.75
C ALA A 68 -8.43 1.35 -26.77
N ASP A 69 -9.72 1.50 -26.52
CA ASP A 69 -10.27 2.78 -26.12
C ASP A 69 -9.83 3.17 -24.70
N LEU A 70 -10.01 4.44 -24.32
CA LEU A 70 -9.56 4.96 -23.03
C LEU A 70 -10.18 4.22 -21.84
N THR A 71 -11.43 3.80 -21.95
CA THR A 71 -12.16 3.06 -20.92
C THR A 71 -11.56 1.66 -20.72
N SER A 72 -11.32 0.92 -21.80
CA SER A 72 -10.69 -0.39 -21.75
C SER A 72 -9.24 -0.30 -21.22
N ALA A 73 -8.48 0.70 -21.64
CA ALA A 73 -7.12 0.94 -21.15
C ALA A 73 -7.10 1.21 -19.64
N SER A 74 -8.09 1.97 -19.15
CA SER A 74 -8.27 2.26 -17.73
C SER A 74 -8.68 1.03 -16.93
N ALA A 75 -9.54 0.18 -17.50
CA ALA A 75 -9.93 -1.09 -16.90
C ALA A 75 -8.71 -2.03 -16.79
N VAL A 76 -7.87 -2.12 -17.83
CA VAL A 76 -6.61 -2.88 -17.80
C VAL A 76 -5.70 -2.37 -16.68
N ALA A 77 -5.61 -1.06 -16.44
CA ALA A 77 -4.83 -0.50 -15.34
C ALA A 77 -5.42 -0.84 -13.97
N GLY A 78 -6.75 -0.72 -13.81
CA GLY A 78 -7.44 -0.85 -12.52
C GLY A 78 -7.70 -2.29 -12.07
N VAL A 79 -7.78 -3.27 -13.00
CA VAL A 79 -8.15 -4.66 -12.69
C VAL A 79 -7.25 -5.31 -11.64
N MET A 80 -5.98 -4.95 -11.60
CA MET A 80 -5.01 -5.47 -10.63
C MET A 80 -5.41 -5.16 -9.18
N SER A 81 -5.97 -3.99 -8.93
CA SER A 81 -6.47 -3.60 -7.59
C SER A 81 -7.73 -4.36 -7.19
N LEU A 82 -8.61 -4.67 -8.15
CA LEU A 82 -9.78 -5.53 -7.91
C LEU A 82 -9.36 -6.96 -7.57
N VAL A 83 -8.37 -7.49 -8.28
CA VAL A 83 -7.80 -8.81 -7.99
C VAL A 83 -7.18 -8.83 -6.60
N ALA A 84 -6.43 -7.78 -6.23
CA ALA A 84 -5.81 -7.67 -4.91
C ALA A 84 -6.86 -7.68 -3.79
N LEU A 85 -7.99 -7.02 -3.99
CA LEU A 85 -9.11 -7.01 -3.03
C LEU A 85 -9.60 -8.42 -2.69
N VAL A 86 -9.66 -9.31 -3.68
CA VAL A 86 -10.10 -10.69 -3.51
C VAL A 86 -8.96 -11.59 -3.02
N VAL A 87 -7.78 -11.49 -3.61
CA VAL A 87 -6.68 -12.43 -3.41
C VAL A 87 -5.92 -12.20 -2.10
N CYS A 88 -5.74 -10.96 -1.62
CA CYS A 88 -4.96 -10.68 -0.42
C CYS A 88 -5.42 -11.45 0.83
N PRO A 89 -6.73 -11.57 1.15
CA PRO A 89 -7.19 -12.36 2.29
C PRO A 89 -6.79 -13.85 2.18
N PHE A 90 -6.93 -14.44 0.98
CA PHE A 90 -6.56 -15.84 0.74
C PHE A 90 -5.04 -16.03 0.79
N ALA A 91 -4.27 -15.06 0.30
CA ALA A 91 -2.81 -15.07 0.39
C ALA A 91 -2.33 -15.07 1.85
N GLY A 92 -3.02 -14.35 2.75
CA GLY A 92 -2.74 -14.38 4.19
C GLY A 92 -2.87 -15.79 4.76
N VAL A 93 -4.01 -16.44 4.51
CA VAL A 93 -4.25 -17.84 4.96
C VAL A 93 -3.24 -18.81 4.37
N LEU A 94 -2.88 -18.64 3.10
CA LEU A 94 -1.88 -19.45 2.44
C LEU A 94 -0.50 -19.31 3.12
N CYS A 95 -0.11 -18.08 3.48
CA CYS A 95 1.15 -17.79 4.19
C CYS A 95 1.16 -18.30 5.64
N ASP A 96 0.00 -18.40 6.28
CA ASP A 96 -0.12 -18.95 7.64
C ASP A 96 -0.03 -20.47 7.67
N LYS A 97 -0.54 -21.14 6.63
CA LYS A 97 -0.57 -22.62 6.55
C LYS A 97 0.65 -23.21 5.84
N GLY A 98 1.25 -22.45 4.94
CA GLY A 98 2.32 -22.93 4.06
C GLY A 98 3.70 -22.36 4.42
N ASN A 99 4.70 -22.90 3.71
CA ASN A 99 6.06 -22.38 3.81
C ASN A 99 6.16 -21.03 3.08
N ARG A 100 6.29 -19.95 3.83
CA ARG A 100 6.36 -18.58 3.32
C ARG A 100 7.44 -18.38 2.25
N LYS A 101 8.61 -19.03 2.38
CA LYS A 101 9.70 -18.96 1.40
C LYS A 101 9.28 -19.57 0.06
N TYR A 102 8.74 -20.79 0.05
CA TYR A 102 8.34 -21.45 -1.20
C TYR A 102 7.11 -20.80 -1.83
N ILE A 103 6.16 -20.33 -1.03
CA ILE A 103 5.03 -19.55 -1.52
C ILE A 103 5.53 -18.29 -2.24
N LEU A 104 6.49 -17.58 -1.63
CA LEU A 104 7.06 -16.35 -2.19
C LEU A 104 7.86 -16.62 -3.47
N ILE A 105 8.63 -17.72 -3.52
CA ILE A 105 9.34 -18.14 -4.74
C ILE A 105 8.35 -18.47 -5.86
N ALA A 106 7.34 -19.31 -5.60
CA ALA A 106 6.34 -19.68 -6.60
C ALA A 106 5.56 -18.45 -7.11
N ALA A 107 5.21 -17.54 -6.19
CA ALA A 107 4.54 -16.29 -6.54
C ALA A 107 5.43 -15.38 -7.41
N ASN A 108 6.75 -15.25 -7.09
CA ASN A 108 7.69 -14.47 -7.92
C ASN A 108 7.92 -15.09 -9.30
N VAL A 109 7.95 -16.43 -9.42
CA VAL A 109 8.00 -17.11 -10.73
C VAL A 109 6.76 -16.76 -11.57
N GLY A 110 5.56 -16.94 -11.01
CA GLY A 110 4.32 -16.60 -11.71
C GLY A 110 4.22 -15.10 -12.02
N TYR A 111 4.68 -14.25 -11.11
CA TYR A 111 4.72 -12.80 -11.29
C TYR A 111 5.67 -12.40 -12.43
N GLY A 112 6.91 -12.93 -12.45
CA GLY A 112 7.88 -12.66 -13.51
C GLY A 112 7.41 -13.14 -14.87
N ILE A 113 6.85 -14.36 -14.96
CA ILE A 113 6.26 -14.88 -16.19
C ILE A 113 5.09 -14.00 -16.65
N SER A 114 4.17 -13.65 -15.77
CA SER A 114 3.02 -12.82 -16.13
C SER A 114 3.42 -11.42 -16.60
N LEU A 115 4.46 -10.80 -15.99
CA LEU A 115 4.99 -9.53 -16.45
C LEU A 115 5.64 -9.65 -17.84
N ALA A 116 6.45 -10.68 -18.08
CA ALA A 116 7.07 -10.91 -19.38
C ALA A 116 6.03 -11.20 -20.49
N LEU A 117 4.96 -11.92 -20.18
CA LEU A 117 3.89 -12.25 -21.15
C LEU A 117 3.12 -11.03 -21.66
N HIS A 118 3.19 -9.86 -20.98
CA HIS A 118 2.61 -8.62 -21.54
C HIS A 118 3.20 -8.28 -22.91
N CYS A 119 4.44 -8.67 -23.22
CA CYS A 119 5.08 -8.41 -24.50
C CYS A 119 4.35 -9.03 -25.70
N VAL A 120 3.67 -10.16 -25.48
CA VAL A 120 2.98 -10.91 -26.53
C VAL A 120 1.46 -10.67 -26.56
N CYS A 121 0.93 -9.93 -25.60
CA CYS A 121 -0.49 -9.63 -25.49
C CYS A 121 -0.85 -8.40 -26.35
N VAL A 122 -1.25 -8.62 -27.58
CA VAL A 122 -1.60 -7.57 -28.55
C VAL A 122 -3.12 -7.30 -28.64
N THR A 123 -3.92 -7.89 -27.78
CA THR A 123 -5.37 -7.68 -27.72
C THR A 123 -5.83 -7.29 -26.33
N VAL A 124 -6.86 -6.47 -26.22
CA VAL A 124 -7.41 -6.01 -24.95
C VAL A 124 -7.84 -7.15 -24.02
N PRO A 125 -8.58 -8.19 -24.49
CA PRO A 125 -8.93 -9.34 -23.64
C PRO A 125 -7.71 -10.09 -23.11
N ALA A 126 -6.67 -10.28 -23.94
CA ALA A 126 -5.43 -10.92 -23.49
C ALA A 126 -4.72 -10.08 -22.43
N LEU A 127 -4.70 -8.76 -22.60
CA LEU A 127 -4.13 -7.84 -21.60
C LEU A 127 -4.91 -7.91 -20.26
N ILE A 128 -6.22 -7.96 -20.29
CA ILE A 128 -7.03 -8.11 -19.07
C ILE A 128 -6.72 -9.45 -18.40
N ALA A 129 -6.68 -10.55 -19.16
CA ALA A 129 -6.41 -11.87 -18.63
C ALA A 129 -5.02 -11.95 -17.96
N ILE A 130 -3.98 -11.42 -18.62
CA ILE A 130 -2.64 -11.42 -18.05
C ILE A 130 -2.50 -10.46 -16.87
N ARG A 131 -3.22 -9.34 -16.84
CA ARG A 131 -3.29 -8.42 -15.69
C ARG A 131 -3.97 -9.06 -14.49
N ILE A 132 -5.00 -9.89 -14.69
CA ILE A 132 -5.61 -10.70 -13.63
C ILE A 132 -4.56 -11.65 -13.06
N ALA A 133 -3.85 -12.40 -13.88
CA ALA A 133 -2.79 -13.31 -13.44
C ALA A 133 -1.67 -12.53 -12.69
N THR A 134 -1.22 -11.41 -13.25
CA THR A 134 -0.23 -10.53 -12.61
C THR A 134 -0.72 -10.05 -11.24
N GLY A 135 -1.99 -9.65 -11.13
CA GLY A 135 -2.62 -9.21 -9.89
C GLY A 135 -2.67 -10.31 -8.83
N VAL A 136 -2.97 -11.55 -9.22
CA VAL A 136 -2.96 -12.71 -8.32
C VAL A 136 -1.56 -12.91 -7.73
N PHE A 137 -0.54 -13.05 -8.57
CA PHE A 137 0.82 -13.30 -8.12
C PHE A 137 1.40 -12.12 -7.33
N PHE A 138 1.18 -10.89 -7.77
CA PHE A 138 1.60 -9.69 -7.04
C PHE A 138 0.98 -9.60 -5.65
N SER A 139 -0.32 -9.91 -5.51
CA SER A 139 -1.01 -9.90 -4.23
C SER A 139 -0.43 -10.93 -3.26
N VAL A 140 -0.14 -12.15 -3.76
CA VAL A 140 0.52 -13.18 -2.97
C VAL A 140 1.94 -12.73 -2.57
N CYS A 141 2.72 -12.17 -3.52
CA CYS A 141 4.05 -11.62 -3.23
C CYS A 141 4.00 -10.56 -2.14
N THR A 142 3.07 -9.61 -2.22
CA THR A 142 2.96 -8.50 -1.26
C THR A 142 2.70 -9.00 0.16
N VAL A 143 1.74 -9.90 0.33
CA VAL A 143 1.40 -10.48 1.62
C VAL A 143 2.53 -11.37 2.14
N ALA A 144 3.06 -12.26 1.31
CA ALA A 144 4.12 -13.20 1.68
C ALA A 144 5.43 -12.48 2.02
N ASN A 145 5.78 -11.40 1.33
CA ASN A 145 6.95 -10.57 1.63
C ASN A 145 6.90 -10.01 3.05
N VAL A 146 5.78 -9.39 3.45
CA VAL A 146 5.62 -8.84 4.81
C VAL A 146 5.64 -9.96 5.85
N ALA A 147 4.94 -11.06 5.59
CA ALA A 147 4.91 -12.22 6.48
C ALA A 147 6.29 -12.90 6.62
N TYR A 148 7.10 -12.90 5.55
CA TYR A 148 8.46 -13.46 5.59
C TYR A 148 9.45 -12.49 6.23
N ALA A 149 9.33 -11.18 5.98
CA ALA A 149 10.16 -10.16 6.61
C ALA A 149 10.00 -10.15 8.13
N SER A 150 8.78 -10.35 8.64
CA SER A 150 8.50 -10.38 10.09
C SER A 150 9.25 -11.48 10.84
N VAL A 151 9.70 -12.55 10.16
CA VAL A 151 10.51 -13.62 10.76
C VAL A 151 11.93 -13.15 11.12
N TYR A 152 12.45 -12.16 10.38
CA TYR A 152 13.82 -11.65 10.57
C TYR A 152 13.86 -10.37 11.43
N ILE A 153 12.72 -9.88 11.86
CA ILE A 153 12.62 -8.69 12.72
C ILE A 153 12.49 -9.15 14.17
N PRO A 154 13.41 -8.71 15.07
CA PRO A 154 13.27 -8.97 16.49
C PRO A 154 11.94 -8.46 17.05
N LYS A 155 11.31 -9.21 17.96
CA LYS A 155 10.03 -8.82 18.57
C LYS A 155 10.10 -7.45 19.26
N THR A 156 11.24 -7.14 19.87
CA THR A 156 11.52 -5.87 20.56
C THR A 156 11.61 -4.66 19.60
N ARG A 157 11.89 -4.90 18.32
CA ARG A 157 12.09 -3.86 17.28
C ARG A 157 11.13 -4.01 16.09
N MET A 158 10.00 -4.68 16.30
CA MET A 158 9.03 -4.99 15.23
C MET A 158 8.52 -3.73 14.52
N GLY A 159 8.20 -2.67 15.26
CA GLY A 159 7.74 -1.40 14.69
C GLY A 159 8.79 -0.73 13.79
N GLU A 160 10.04 -0.73 14.23
CA GLU A 160 11.17 -0.17 13.46
C GLU A 160 11.43 -0.99 12.20
N GLY A 161 11.46 -2.32 12.31
CA GLY A 161 11.66 -3.21 11.16
C GLY A 161 10.54 -3.08 10.12
N LEU A 162 9.27 -3.07 10.53
CA LEU A 162 8.17 -2.84 9.61
C LEU A 162 8.20 -1.42 8.99
N GLY A 163 8.78 -0.45 9.70
CA GLY A 163 9.04 0.89 9.16
C GLY A 163 9.99 0.86 7.94
N TYR A 164 11.08 0.10 8.01
CA TYR A 164 12.00 -0.08 6.87
C TYR A 164 11.38 -0.87 5.72
N VAL A 165 10.52 -1.86 6.02
CA VAL A 165 9.68 -2.54 5.01
C VAL A 165 8.83 -1.52 4.25
N GLY A 166 8.15 -0.62 4.96
CA GLY A 166 7.40 0.48 4.33
C GLY A 166 8.28 1.43 3.51
N LEU A 167 9.51 1.71 3.96
CA LEU A 167 10.47 2.53 3.23
C LEU A 167 10.87 1.89 1.88
N SER A 168 11.11 0.58 1.83
CA SER A 168 11.39 -0.15 0.59
C SER A 168 10.26 0.05 -0.44
N THR A 169 9.01 0.02 0.00
CA THR A 169 7.85 0.25 -0.87
C THR A 169 7.83 1.68 -1.42
N ILE A 170 8.16 2.69 -0.60
CA ILE A 170 8.19 4.09 -1.05
C ILE A 170 9.32 4.33 -2.05
N ILE A 171 10.50 3.74 -1.83
CA ILE A 171 11.60 3.80 -2.78
C ILE A 171 11.20 3.16 -4.12
N ALA A 172 10.51 2.01 -4.08
CA ALA A 172 9.99 1.38 -5.28
C ALA A 172 8.98 2.26 -6.03
N GLN A 173 8.10 2.98 -5.31
CA GLN A 173 7.16 3.95 -5.90
C GLN A 173 7.86 5.16 -6.53
N ALA A 174 9.01 5.59 -5.98
CA ALA A 174 9.79 6.69 -6.54
C ALA A 174 10.54 6.26 -7.81
N LEU A 175 11.27 5.16 -7.73
CA LEU A 175 12.20 4.73 -8.78
C LEU A 175 11.52 3.89 -9.87
N GLY A 176 10.51 3.10 -9.51
CA GLY A 176 9.87 2.18 -10.43
C GLY A 176 9.32 2.86 -11.69
N PRO A 177 8.45 3.87 -11.60
CA PRO A 177 7.92 4.58 -12.76
C PRO A 177 9.01 5.22 -13.61
N MET A 178 10.02 5.84 -12.99
CA MET A 178 11.14 6.47 -13.69
C MET A 178 11.96 5.44 -14.50
N VAL A 179 12.31 4.32 -13.86
CA VAL A 179 13.05 3.23 -14.52
C VAL A 179 12.20 2.60 -15.63
N GLY A 180 10.90 2.39 -15.38
CA GLY A 180 9.98 1.84 -16.38
C GLY A 180 9.85 2.71 -17.63
N MET A 181 9.66 4.02 -17.47
CA MET A 181 9.59 4.96 -18.59
C MET A 181 10.92 5.02 -19.35
N LYS A 182 12.06 4.98 -18.62
CA LYS A 182 13.39 4.98 -19.29
C LYS A 182 13.60 3.73 -20.14
N PHE A 183 13.22 2.56 -19.68
CA PHE A 183 13.26 1.35 -20.50
C PHE A 183 12.29 1.42 -21.68
N GLN A 184 11.14 2.05 -21.53
CA GLN A 184 10.19 2.26 -22.61
C GLN A 184 10.77 3.19 -23.69
N GLU A 185 11.48 4.24 -23.32
CA GLU A 185 12.16 5.13 -24.27
C GLU A 185 13.29 4.43 -25.05
N ILE A 186 14.06 3.55 -24.38
CA ILE A 186 15.23 2.87 -24.98
C ILE A 186 14.81 1.71 -25.90
N GLY A 187 13.85 0.89 -25.49
CA GLY A 187 13.52 -0.36 -26.18
C GLY A 187 12.02 -0.67 -26.26
N GLY A 188 11.18 0.37 -26.07
CA GLY A 188 9.72 0.24 -26.16
C GLY A 188 9.09 -0.52 -24.99
N TYR A 189 7.81 -0.81 -25.13
CA TYR A 189 7.00 -1.48 -24.11
C TYR A 189 7.55 -2.87 -23.75
N SER A 190 8.00 -3.63 -24.75
CA SER A 190 8.52 -4.98 -24.55
C SER A 190 9.73 -5.01 -23.61
N LEU A 191 10.68 -4.09 -23.77
CA LEU A 191 11.84 -4.01 -22.89
C LEU A 191 11.42 -3.72 -21.45
N THR A 192 10.44 -2.83 -21.24
CA THR A 192 9.94 -2.52 -19.89
C THR A 192 9.31 -3.74 -19.22
N PHE A 193 8.46 -4.48 -19.93
CA PHE A 193 7.80 -5.67 -19.38
C PHE A 193 8.80 -6.80 -19.09
N LEU A 194 9.77 -7.02 -19.98
CA LEU A 194 10.85 -7.99 -19.77
C LEU A 194 11.75 -7.60 -18.61
N ALA A 195 12.12 -6.33 -18.48
CA ALA A 195 12.91 -5.84 -17.36
C ALA A 195 12.14 -5.97 -16.03
N ALA A 196 10.84 -5.63 -16.01
CA ALA A 196 10.00 -5.83 -14.84
C ALA A 196 9.91 -7.32 -14.45
N GLY A 197 9.76 -8.21 -15.42
CA GLY A 197 9.84 -9.66 -15.21
C GLY A 197 11.21 -10.09 -14.68
N GLY A 198 12.30 -9.52 -15.20
CA GLY A 198 13.67 -9.75 -14.74
C GLY A 198 13.87 -9.36 -13.27
N PHE A 199 13.31 -8.23 -12.81
CA PHE A 199 13.34 -7.85 -11.40
C PHE A 199 12.56 -8.83 -10.51
N ALA A 200 11.42 -9.35 -10.97
CA ALA A 200 10.71 -10.39 -10.25
C ALA A 200 11.51 -11.70 -10.17
N PHE A 201 12.22 -12.09 -11.23
CA PHE A 201 13.13 -13.25 -11.21
C PHE A 201 14.35 -13.00 -10.33
N LEU A 202 14.91 -11.79 -10.29
CA LEU A 202 16.00 -11.44 -9.39
C LEU A 202 15.60 -11.64 -7.92
N CYS A 203 14.34 -11.41 -7.57
CA CYS A 203 13.83 -11.71 -6.22
C CYS A 203 14.00 -13.19 -5.84
N ILE A 204 13.93 -14.12 -6.80
CA ILE A 204 14.14 -15.55 -6.54
C ILE A 204 15.59 -15.80 -6.11
N VAL A 205 16.55 -15.11 -6.71
CA VAL A 205 17.97 -15.21 -6.33
C VAL A 205 18.17 -14.73 -4.88
N PHE A 206 17.57 -13.60 -4.49
CA PHE A 206 17.61 -13.13 -3.10
C PHE A 206 16.98 -14.15 -2.14
N LEU A 207 15.86 -14.75 -2.50
CA LEU A 207 15.20 -15.76 -1.68
C LEU A 207 16.00 -17.07 -1.58
N ALA A 208 16.75 -17.43 -2.62
CA ALA A 208 17.58 -18.64 -2.61
C ALA A 208 18.67 -18.56 -1.53
N VAL A 209 19.28 -17.38 -1.33
CA VAL A 209 20.30 -17.12 -0.31
C VAL A 209 19.76 -17.18 1.12
N LEU A 210 18.46 -16.91 1.31
CA LEU A 210 17.86 -16.91 2.64
C LEU A 210 17.60 -18.34 3.13
N PRO A 211 17.92 -18.64 4.41
CA PRO A 211 17.70 -19.97 4.95
C PRO A 211 16.21 -20.32 5.02
N TYR A 212 15.94 -21.61 4.93
CA TYR A 212 14.63 -22.15 5.23
C TYR A 212 14.40 -22.04 6.76
N SER A 213 13.47 -21.20 7.18
CA SER A 213 13.05 -21.13 8.58
C SER A 213 11.64 -21.70 8.72
N VAL A 214 11.53 -22.85 9.39
CA VAL A 214 10.26 -23.42 9.81
C VAL A 214 9.91 -22.81 11.16
N THR A 215 9.25 -21.66 11.17
CA THR A 215 8.64 -21.19 12.41
C THR A 215 7.14 -21.08 12.18
N TYR A 216 6.47 -22.20 12.27
CA TYR A 216 5.01 -22.22 12.35
C TYR A 216 4.62 -21.93 13.79
N SER A 217 3.96 -20.84 14.08
CA SER A 217 3.20 -20.70 15.31
C SER A 217 1.87 -21.46 15.12
N THR A 218 1.86 -22.68 15.60
CA THR A 218 0.77 -23.65 15.43
C THR A 218 -0.52 -23.23 16.16
N GLU A 219 -0.51 -22.17 16.95
CA GLU A 219 -1.63 -21.82 17.83
C GLU A 219 -2.66 -20.86 17.23
N GLN A 220 -2.32 -20.08 16.19
CA GLN A 220 -3.26 -19.13 15.58
C GLN A 220 -4.07 -19.67 14.39
N THR A 221 -3.82 -20.90 13.94
CA THR A 221 -4.30 -21.46 12.66
C THR A 221 -5.75 -21.96 12.70
N ARG A 222 -6.52 -21.80 13.78
CA ARG A 222 -7.84 -22.44 13.92
C ARG A 222 -9.07 -21.58 13.63
N LYS A 223 -8.95 -20.29 13.40
CA LYS A 223 -10.11 -19.49 13.00
C LYS A 223 -10.17 -19.38 11.47
N GLY A 224 -11.11 -20.13 10.86
CA GLY A 224 -11.42 -19.95 9.44
C GLY A 224 -11.82 -18.50 9.17
N LEU A 225 -11.43 -17.97 7.99
CA LEU A 225 -11.82 -16.63 7.54
C LEU A 225 -13.34 -16.51 7.55
N ARG A 226 -13.88 -15.72 8.47
CA ARG A 226 -15.26 -15.27 8.42
C ARG A 226 -15.28 -13.91 7.74
N LEU A 227 -16.24 -13.65 6.86
CA LEU A 227 -16.44 -12.33 6.24
C LEU A 227 -16.51 -11.20 7.29
N GLN A 228 -16.97 -11.53 8.49
CA GLN A 228 -17.03 -10.63 9.64
C GLN A 228 -15.63 -10.23 10.16
N ASP A 229 -14.59 -11.04 9.89
CA ASP A 229 -13.22 -10.79 10.30
C ASP A 229 -12.47 -9.91 9.26
N LEU A 230 -13.08 -9.64 8.09
CA LEU A 230 -12.50 -8.80 7.04
C LEU A 230 -13.03 -7.36 7.05
N PHE A 231 -14.17 -7.11 7.70
CA PHE A 231 -14.85 -5.83 7.65
C PHE A 231 -15.44 -5.43 9.01
N ALA A 232 -15.08 -4.24 9.48
CA ALA A 232 -15.66 -3.65 10.68
C ALA A 232 -16.47 -2.40 10.34
N ALA A 233 -17.78 -2.46 10.50
CA ALA A 233 -18.72 -1.38 10.17
C ALA A 233 -18.36 -0.05 10.85
N LYS A 234 -17.74 -0.08 12.04
CA LYS A 234 -17.26 1.13 12.75
C LYS A 234 -16.21 1.94 11.98
N PHE A 235 -15.51 1.32 11.01
CA PHE A 235 -14.48 1.97 10.20
C PHE A 235 -14.95 2.37 8.80
N ILE A 236 -16.25 2.20 8.48
CA ILE A 236 -16.78 2.48 7.13
C ILE A 236 -16.46 3.92 6.66
N LEU A 237 -16.50 4.89 7.56
CA LEU A 237 -16.19 6.28 7.23
C LEU A 237 -14.72 6.47 6.89
N PHE A 238 -13.81 5.81 7.61
CA PHE A 238 -12.37 5.81 7.30
C PHE A 238 -12.06 5.04 6.03
N MET A 239 -12.80 3.96 5.75
CA MET A 239 -12.74 3.23 4.49
C MET A 239 -13.12 4.12 3.31
N LEU A 240 -14.21 4.92 3.44
CA LEU A 240 -14.63 5.86 2.41
C LEU A 240 -13.64 7.03 2.23
N MET A 241 -13.03 7.52 3.30
CA MET A 241 -11.92 8.49 3.19
C MET A 241 -10.71 7.89 2.47
N ALA A 242 -10.35 6.65 2.79
CA ALA A 242 -9.26 5.94 2.12
C ALA A 242 -9.57 5.71 0.63
N LEU A 243 -10.83 5.40 0.27
CA LEU A 243 -11.31 5.31 -1.11
C LEU A 243 -11.07 6.63 -1.86
N LEU A 244 -11.42 7.78 -1.27
CA LEU A 244 -11.23 9.09 -1.90
C LEU A 244 -9.74 9.38 -2.18
N PHE A 245 -8.86 9.17 -1.20
CA PHE A 245 -7.42 9.36 -1.39
C PHE A 245 -6.87 8.43 -2.47
N SER A 246 -7.29 7.17 -2.47
CA SER A 246 -6.83 6.19 -3.47
C SER A 246 -7.43 6.44 -4.85
N SER A 247 -8.60 7.04 -4.93
CA SER A 247 -9.18 7.48 -6.22
C SER A 247 -8.29 8.52 -6.90
N ALA A 248 -7.76 9.50 -6.15
CA ALA A 248 -6.78 10.43 -6.68
C ALA A 248 -5.51 9.71 -7.16
N GLY A 249 -4.99 8.79 -6.36
CA GLY A 249 -3.82 7.97 -6.73
C GLY A 249 -4.05 7.14 -7.98
N GLY A 250 -5.20 6.50 -8.11
CA GLY A 250 -5.59 5.71 -9.28
C GLY A 250 -5.68 6.55 -10.56
N LEU A 251 -6.30 7.74 -10.49
CA LEU A 251 -6.35 8.67 -11.62
C LEU A 251 -4.95 9.13 -12.04
N ILE A 252 -4.13 9.56 -11.09
CA ILE A 252 -2.78 10.05 -11.37
C ILE A 252 -1.91 8.92 -11.93
N SER A 253 -1.90 7.75 -11.31
CA SER A 253 -1.07 6.64 -11.75
C SER A 253 -1.42 6.15 -13.16
N THR A 254 -2.68 6.28 -13.56
CA THR A 254 -3.15 5.85 -14.88
C THR A 254 -2.93 6.92 -15.94
N TYR A 255 -3.26 8.18 -15.63
CA TYR A 255 -3.38 9.21 -16.66
C TYR A 255 -2.25 10.24 -16.68
N LEU A 256 -1.41 10.35 -15.62
CA LEU A 256 -0.35 11.37 -15.57
C LEU A 256 0.57 11.30 -16.79
N ALA A 257 1.03 10.10 -17.15
CA ALA A 257 1.90 9.90 -18.29
C ALA A 257 1.19 10.18 -19.62
N ILE A 258 -0.10 9.86 -19.73
CA ILE A 258 -0.91 10.15 -20.92
C ILE A 258 -1.14 11.65 -21.06
N VAL A 259 -1.48 12.33 -19.97
CA VAL A 259 -1.67 13.81 -19.96
C VAL A 259 -0.36 14.52 -20.32
N ALA A 260 0.76 14.03 -19.80
CA ALA A 260 2.07 14.58 -20.12
C ALA A 260 2.40 14.45 -21.62
N ASP A 261 2.14 13.28 -22.20
CA ASP A 261 2.33 13.06 -23.66
C ASP A 261 1.47 13.99 -24.50
N VAL A 262 0.16 14.10 -24.15
CA VAL A 262 -0.77 15.00 -24.85
C VAL A 262 -0.33 16.47 -24.77
N ARG A 263 0.28 16.86 -23.64
CA ARG A 263 0.76 18.24 -23.41
C ARG A 263 2.22 18.44 -23.76
N HIS A 264 2.90 17.43 -24.33
CA HIS A 264 4.33 17.47 -24.68
C HIS A 264 5.25 17.82 -23.52
N ILE A 265 4.93 17.35 -22.29
CA ILE A 265 5.74 17.55 -21.09
C ILE A 265 6.68 16.36 -20.92
N ALA A 266 7.97 16.60 -21.10
CA ALA A 266 9.00 15.59 -20.84
C ALA A 266 9.15 15.31 -19.33
N ASP A 267 9.71 14.15 -19.00
CA ASP A 267 10.10 13.77 -17.63
C ASP A 267 8.97 13.82 -16.57
N SER A 268 7.73 13.62 -16.97
CA SER A 268 6.57 13.68 -16.08
C SER A 268 6.66 12.72 -14.87
N THR A 269 7.50 11.67 -14.96
CA THR A 269 7.76 10.72 -13.87
C THR A 269 8.44 11.35 -12.65
N VAL A 270 9.04 12.52 -12.80
CA VAL A 270 9.58 13.35 -11.70
C VAL A 270 8.50 13.58 -10.62
N TYR A 271 7.22 13.66 -11.01
CA TYR A 271 6.10 13.69 -10.07
C TYR A 271 6.21 12.58 -9.01
N PHE A 272 6.41 11.32 -9.42
CA PHE A 272 6.46 10.18 -8.49
C PHE A 272 7.68 10.23 -7.57
N THR A 273 8.80 10.73 -8.06
CA THR A 273 10.02 10.92 -7.27
C THR A 273 9.81 12.00 -6.19
N VAL A 274 9.28 13.16 -6.59
CA VAL A 274 8.97 14.27 -5.67
C VAL A 274 7.93 13.83 -4.64
N PHE A 275 6.83 13.22 -5.08
CA PHE A 275 5.81 12.63 -4.21
C PHE A 275 6.40 11.70 -3.15
N SER A 276 7.31 10.81 -3.54
CA SER A 276 7.91 9.83 -2.63
C SER A 276 8.86 10.47 -1.64
N ILE A 277 9.74 11.38 -2.09
CA ILE A 277 10.67 12.11 -1.21
C ILE A 277 9.90 12.88 -0.14
N PHE A 278 8.91 13.67 -0.54
CA PHE A 278 8.10 14.45 0.39
C PHE A 278 7.23 13.56 1.28
N SER A 279 6.72 12.42 0.79
CA SER A 279 5.98 11.46 1.61
C SER A 279 6.83 10.88 2.73
N VAL A 280 8.11 10.57 2.47
CA VAL A 280 9.06 10.13 3.51
C VAL A 280 9.35 11.26 4.49
N ALA A 281 9.65 12.46 4.00
CA ALA A 281 10.00 13.62 4.82
C ALA A 281 8.85 14.05 5.76
N LEU A 282 7.61 13.91 5.31
CA LEU A 282 6.42 14.26 6.09
C LEU A 282 6.06 13.22 7.16
N ARG A 283 6.53 11.96 7.09
CA ARG A 283 6.15 10.89 8.04
C ARG A 283 6.39 11.22 9.52
N PRO A 284 7.55 11.76 9.93
CA PRO A 284 7.77 12.12 11.34
C PRO A 284 6.82 13.23 11.82
N ILE A 285 6.48 14.17 10.92
CA ILE A 285 5.58 15.29 11.22
C ILE A 285 4.15 14.79 11.38
N THR A 286 3.68 13.99 10.42
CA THR A 286 2.32 13.43 10.40
C THR A 286 2.11 12.47 11.58
N GLY A 287 3.11 11.66 11.92
CA GLY A 287 3.08 10.80 13.10
C GLY A 287 2.90 11.60 14.39
N ARG A 288 3.68 12.66 14.60
CA ARG A 288 3.54 13.54 15.77
C ARG A 288 2.19 14.24 15.84
N ILE A 289 1.68 14.73 14.70
CA ILE A 289 0.36 15.38 14.65
C ILE A 289 -0.73 14.37 15.01
N LEU A 290 -0.65 13.15 14.48
CA LEU A 290 -1.59 12.06 14.78
C LEU A 290 -1.61 11.73 16.28
N ASP A 291 -0.43 11.67 16.92
CA ASP A 291 -0.30 11.30 18.32
C ASP A 291 -0.73 12.42 19.27
N THR A 292 -0.44 13.68 18.93
CA THR A 292 -0.67 14.82 19.82
C THR A 292 -1.97 15.58 19.57
N LYS A 293 -2.38 15.69 18.31
CA LYS A 293 -3.50 16.53 17.87
C LYS A 293 -4.68 15.76 17.28
N GLY A 294 -4.51 14.43 17.10
CA GLY A 294 -5.50 13.51 16.56
C GLY A 294 -5.65 13.58 15.04
N ILE A 295 -6.39 12.59 14.51
CA ILE A 295 -6.50 12.33 13.06
C ILE A 295 -7.13 13.49 12.28
N PHE A 296 -8.14 14.17 12.81
CA PHE A 296 -8.91 15.17 12.06
C PHE A 296 -8.09 16.41 11.70
N ARG A 297 -7.17 16.85 12.59
CA ARG A 297 -6.26 17.97 12.29
C ARG A 297 -5.26 17.65 11.17
N LEU A 298 -5.03 16.37 10.92
CA LEU A 298 -4.17 15.90 9.85
C LEU A 298 -4.96 15.69 8.55
N LEU A 299 -6.20 15.18 8.63
CA LEU A 299 -7.01 14.92 7.42
C LEU A 299 -7.41 16.20 6.68
N ILE A 300 -7.62 17.32 7.37
CA ILE A 300 -7.97 18.59 6.72
C ILE A 300 -6.88 19.01 5.71
N PRO A 301 -5.61 19.21 6.11
CA PRO A 301 -4.56 19.53 5.14
C PRO A 301 -4.32 18.42 4.13
N ALA A 302 -4.59 17.14 4.48
CA ALA A 302 -4.46 16.03 3.55
C ALA A 302 -5.49 16.11 2.42
N PHE A 303 -6.77 16.38 2.70
CA PHE A 303 -7.78 16.58 1.64
C PHE A 303 -7.53 17.84 0.81
N LEU A 304 -7.07 18.93 1.43
CA LEU A 304 -6.64 20.13 0.71
C LEU A 304 -5.47 19.85 -0.22
N GLY A 305 -4.44 19.15 0.27
CA GLY A 305 -3.30 18.72 -0.54
C GLY A 305 -3.72 17.84 -1.70
N CYS A 306 -4.62 16.88 -1.46
CA CYS A 306 -5.13 16.02 -2.52
C CYS A 306 -5.89 16.82 -3.61
N GLY A 307 -6.77 17.76 -3.22
CA GLY A 307 -7.47 18.64 -4.15
C GLY A 307 -6.53 19.52 -4.96
N LEU A 308 -5.52 20.13 -4.31
CA LEU A 308 -4.50 20.95 -4.98
C LEU A 308 -3.62 20.11 -5.92
N CYS A 309 -3.25 18.89 -5.52
CA CYS A 309 -2.53 17.97 -6.40
C CYS A 309 -3.31 17.71 -7.69
N MET A 310 -4.59 17.35 -7.57
CA MET A 310 -5.46 17.12 -8.74
C MET A 310 -5.64 18.37 -9.59
N PHE A 311 -5.77 19.54 -8.96
CA PHE A 311 -5.84 20.82 -9.66
C PHE A 311 -4.57 21.08 -10.48
N PHE A 312 -3.37 20.95 -9.87
CA PHE A 312 -2.12 21.21 -10.59
C PHE A 312 -1.85 20.18 -11.70
N VAL A 313 -2.25 18.92 -11.54
CA VAL A 313 -2.22 17.95 -12.65
C VAL A 313 -3.19 18.31 -13.75
N GLY A 314 -4.40 18.73 -13.37
CA GLY A 314 -5.46 19.11 -14.32
C GLY A 314 -5.09 20.32 -15.20
N VAL A 315 -4.58 21.40 -14.60
CA VAL A 315 -4.22 22.63 -15.33
C VAL A 315 -2.77 22.69 -15.78
N GLY A 316 -1.91 21.75 -15.31
CA GLY A 316 -0.46 21.80 -15.49
C GLY A 316 -0.03 21.63 -16.95
N ASN A 317 0.64 22.64 -17.51
CA ASN A 317 1.22 22.63 -18.84
C ASN A 317 2.78 22.66 -18.80
N THR A 318 3.37 22.56 -17.62
CA THR A 318 4.81 22.57 -17.41
C THR A 318 5.23 21.52 -16.41
N LEU A 319 6.48 21.04 -16.52
CA LEU A 319 7.06 20.10 -15.55
C LEU A 319 7.02 20.63 -14.11
N MET A 320 7.24 21.95 -13.93
CA MET A 320 7.20 22.60 -12.62
C MET A 320 5.83 22.42 -11.93
N MET A 321 4.72 22.48 -12.67
CA MET A 321 3.39 22.26 -12.12
C MET A 321 3.19 20.80 -11.66
N PHE A 322 3.80 19.83 -12.36
CA PHE A 322 3.79 18.43 -11.94
C PHE A 322 4.66 18.19 -10.71
N ILE A 323 5.77 18.90 -10.57
CA ILE A 323 6.59 18.89 -9.35
C ILE A 323 5.80 19.42 -8.17
N VAL A 324 5.12 20.56 -8.32
CA VAL A 324 4.24 21.15 -7.30
C VAL A 324 3.09 20.19 -6.96
N ALA A 325 2.49 19.56 -7.97
CA ALA A 325 1.46 18.54 -7.77
C ALA A 325 2.00 17.36 -6.94
N GLY A 326 3.24 16.92 -7.16
CA GLY A 326 3.89 15.86 -6.38
C GLY A 326 4.04 16.22 -4.90
N ILE A 327 4.40 17.47 -4.58
CA ILE A 327 4.47 17.97 -3.21
C ILE A 327 3.08 17.93 -2.54
N PHE A 328 2.07 18.47 -3.20
CA PHE A 328 0.70 18.45 -2.68
C PHE A 328 0.12 17.04 -2.61
N GLY A 329 0.48 16.15 -3.54
CA GLY A 329 0.13 14.74 -3.49
C GLY A 329 0.70 14.04 -2.26
N ALA A 330 1.94 14.35 -1.89
CA ALA A 330 2.58 13.83 -0.68
C ALA A 330 1.88 14.33 0.60
N ILE A 331 1.50 15.61 0.66
CA ILE A 331 0.69 16.16 1.74
C ILE A 331 -0.70 15.49 1.77
N GLY A 332 -1.29 15.22 0.61
CA GLY A 332 -2.59 14.59 0.47
C GLY A 332 -2.56 13.09 0.74
N GLN A 333 -2.45 12.32 -0.32
CA GLN A 333 -2.48 10.86 -0.28
C GLN A 333 -1.30 10.27 0.51
N GLY A 334 -0.09 10.82 0.36
CA GLY A 334 1.13 10.33 1.01
C GLY A 334 1.08 10.40 2.53
N SER A 335 0.35 11.35 3.12
CA SER A 335 0.16 11.46 4.56
C SER A 335 -1.21 10.96 5.03
N GLY A 336 -2.27 11.16 4.26
CA GLY A 336 -3.64 10.83 4.63
C GLY A 336 -3.88 9.33 4.82
N LEU A 337 -3.51 8.52 3.83
CA LEU A 337 -3.72 7.06 3.86
C LEU A 337 -3.01 6.35 5.02
N PRO A 338 -1.69 6.54 5.24
CA PRO A 338 -1.00 5.90 6.36
C PRO A 338 -1.56 6.35 7.72
N SER A 339 -2.00 7.60 7.81
CA SER A 339 -2.55 8.14 9.06
C SER A 339 -3.93 7.56 9.38
N ILE A 340 -4.79 7.37 8.38
CA ILE A 340 -6.07 6.66 8.55
C ILE A 340 -5.81 5.24 9.03
N GLN A 341 -4.88 4.52 8.38
CA GLN A 341 -4.54 3.15 8.72
C GLN A 341 -4.02 3.04 10.16
N ALA A 342 -3.06 3.90 10.54
CA ALA A 342 -2.53 3.96 11.89
C ALA A 342 -3.60 4.31 12.93
N HIS A 343 -4.51 5.24 12.61
CA HIS A 343 -5.60 5.61 13.50
C HIS A 343 -6.57 4.45 13.73
N CYS A 344 -7.00 3.77 12.67
CA CYS A 344 -7.91 2.62 12.79
C CYS A 344 -7.29 1.47 13.60
N VAL A 345 -5.98 1.23 13.43
CA VAL A 345 -5.23 0.25 14.22
C VAL A 345 -5.17 0.63 15.70
N LYS A 346 -4.99 1.92 16.03
CA LYS A 346 -4.99 2.40 17.43
C LYS A 346 -6.35 2.30 18.12
N MET A 347 -7.45 2.21 17.37
CA MET A 347 -8.82 2.13 17.90
C MET A 347 -9.27 0.70 18.24
N VAL A 348 -8.40 -0.29 18.08
CA VAL A 348 -8.71 -1.71 18.29
C VAL A 348 -7.64 -2.39 19.12
N ASP A 349 -8.03 -3.50 19.77
CA ASP A 349 -7.11 -4.38 20.44
C ASP A 349 -6.19 -5.12 19.43
N LYS A 350 -5.05 -5.61 19.92
CA LYS A 350 -4.05 -6.28 19.08
C LYS A 350 -4.63 -7.41 18.21
N GLU A 351 -5.64 -8.12 18.72
CA GLU A 351 -6.31 -9.22 18.01
C GLU A 351 -7.16 -8.76 16.84
N SER A 352 -7.68 -7.53 16.85
CA SER A 352 -8.55 -6.95 15.83
C SER A 352 -7.85 -6.03 14.83
N THR A 353 -6.52 -5.91 14.93
CA THR A 353 -5.70 -5.03 14.06
C THR A 353 -5.83 -5.42 12.57
N GLY A 354 -5.93 -6.71 12.29
CA GLY A 354 -6.11 -7.22 10.93
C GLY A 354 -7.41 -6.73 10.29
N VAL A 355 -8.52 -6.78 11.04
CA VAL A 355 -9.84 -6.34 10.56
C VAL A 355 -9.86 -4.84 10.29
N ALA A 356 -9.24 -4.03 11.18
CA ALA A 356 -9.13 -2.58 10.99
C ALA A 356 -8.34 -2.24 9.71
N THR A 357 -7.19 -2.90 9.52
CA THR A 357 -6.34 -2.71 8.34
C THR A 357 -7.04 -3.16 7.06
N SER A 358 -7.67 -4.34 7.07
CA SER A 358 -8.40 -4.89 5.91
C SER A 358 -9.52 -3.97 5.46
N THR A 359 -10.29 -3.41 6.41
CA THR A 359 -11.38 -2.49 6.09
C THR A 359 -10.87 -1.25 5.34
N VAL A 360 -9.76 -0.66 5.79
CA VAL A 360 -9.15 0.50 5.10
C VAL A 360 -8.62 0.09 3.71
N MET A 361 -7.96 -1.07 3.59
CA MET A 361 -7.44 -1.58 2.33
C MET A 361 -8.53 -1.88 1.30
N ILE A 362 -9.71 -2.29 1.72
CA ILE A 362 -10.88 -2.44 0.83
C ILE A 362 -11.18 -1.11 0.14
N GLY A 363 -11.29 -0.02 0.90
CA GLY A 363 -11.49 1.32 0.33
C GLY A 363 -10.38 1.73 -0.63
N GLN A 364 -9.12 1.48 -0.27
CA GLN A 364 -7.97 1.76 -1.13
C GLN A 364 -8.04 1.03 -2.47
N ASN A 365 -8.28 -0.27 -2.44
CA ASN A 365 -8.32 -1.09 -3.66
C ASN A 365 -9.50 -0.71 -4.56
N ILE A 366 -10.67 -0.44 -3.99
CA ILE A 366 -11.85 0.04 -4.75
C ILE A 366 -11.53 1.40 -5.40
N GLY A 367 -10.95 2.34 -4.66
CA GLY A 367 -10.58 3.65 -5.19
C GLY A 367 -9.59 3.56 -6.35
N ASN A 368 -8.51 2.81 -6.18
CA ASN A 368 -7.50 2.60 -7.23
C ASN A 368 -8.06 1.89 -8.48
N ALA A 369 -9.03 0.99 -8.31
CA ALA A 369 -9.60 0.23 -9.42
C ALA A 369 -10.64 1.01 -10.21
N LEU A 370 -11.61 1.64 -9.50
CA LEU A 370 -12.76 2.26 -10.15
C LEU A 370 -12.49 3.69 -10.62
N ALA A 371 -11.64 4.45 -9.92
CA ALA A 371 -11.42 5.84 -10.29
C ALA A 371 -10.85 6.02 -11.70
N PRO A 372 -9.91 5.23 -12.21
CA PRO A 372 -9.49 5.33 -13.61
C PRO A 372 -10.61 5.07 -14.59
N VAL A 373 -11.47 4.06 -14.34
CA VAL A 373 -12.60 3.72 -15.22
C VAL A 373 -13.64 4.84 -15.24
N ILE A 374 -14.00 5.35 -14.06
CA ILE A 374 -14.91 6.51 -13.93
C ILE A 374 -14.28 7.74 -14.60
N GLY A 375 -12.98 7.94 -14.37
CA GLY A 375 -12.22 9.05 -14.98
C GLY A 375 -12.24 9.00 -16.50
N SER A 376 -12.10 7.81 -17.12
CA SER A 376 -12.17 7.69 -18.58
C SER A 376 -13.50 8.16 -19.16
N PHE A 377 -14.61 7.86 -18.48
CA PHE A 377 -15.93 8.30 -18.88
C PHE A 377 -16.03 9.85 -18.86
N PHE A 378 -15.56 10.49 -17.79
CA PHE A 378 -15.58 11.95 -17.70
C PHE A 378 -14.59 12.62 -18.66
N ILE A 379 -13.42 12.03 -18.91
CA ILE A 379 -12.46 12.52 -19.92
C ILE A 379 -13.09 12.47 -21.33
N GLY A 380 -13.87 11.43 -21.61
CA GLY A 380 -14.57 11.30 -22.90
C GLY A 380 -15.70 12.31 -23.13
N ILE A 381 -16.32 12.81 -22.05
CA ILE A 381 -17.40 13.82 -22.11
C ILE A 381 -16.83 15.24 -22.11
N PHE A 382 -15.83 15.48 -21.27
CA PHE A 382 -15.25 16.81 -21.08
C PHE A 382 -13.83 16.84 -21.67
N ASP A 383 -12.84 16.82 -20.80
CA ASP A 383 -11.41 16.70 -21.10
C ASP A 383 -10.62 16.26 -19.86
N TYR A 384 -9.32 16.15 -19.99
CA TYR A 384 -8.42 15.83 -18.87
C TYR A 384 -8.45 16.89 -17.78
N GLN A 385 -8.46 18.19 -18.16
CA GLN A 385 -8.42 19.31 -17.22
C GLN A 385 -9.69 19.31 -16.34
N ALA A 386 -10.86 19.30 -16.95
CA ALA A 386 -12.14 19.31 -16.24
C ALA A 386 -12.28 18.07 -15.34
N THR A 387 -11.84 16.90 -15.81
CA THR A 387 -11.92 15.66 -15.04
C THR A 387 -11.03 15.71 -13.80
N PHE A 388 -9.78 16.12 -13.93
CA PHE A 388 -8.87 16.20 -12.77
C PHE A 388 -9.32 17.27 -11.78
N VAL A 389 -9.65 18.47 -12.25
CA VAL A 389 -10.12 19.58 -11.38
C VAL A 389 -11.43 19.21 -10.70
N GLY A 390 -12.38 18.64 -11.45
CA GLY A 390 -13.66 18.18 -10.91
C GLY A 390 -13.49 17.06 -9.87
N ALA A 391 -12.68 16.05 -10.17
CA ALA A 391 -12.38 14.99 -9.21
C ALA A 391 -11.69 15.52 -7.94
N GLY A 392 -10.75 16.46 -8.09
CA GLY A 392 -10.11 17.14 -6.96
C GLY A 392 -11.13 17.89 -6.09
N GLY A 393 -12.05 18.62 -6.71
CA GLY A 393 -13.15 19.31 -6.04
C GLY A 393 -14.08 18.37 -5.28
N VAL A 394 -14.48 17.25 -5.90
CA VAL A 394 -15.33 16.23 -5.27
C VAL A 394 -14.60 15.60 -4.06
N ILE A 395 -13.34 15.19 -4.23
CA ILE A 395 -12.53 14.59 -3.15
C ILE A 395 -12.42 15.55 -1.97
N LEU A 396 -12.16 16.82 -2.22
CA LEU A 396 -12.06 17.84 -1.18
C LEU A 396 -13.40 18.05 -0.46
N LEU A 397 -14.48 18.28 -1.19
CA LEU A 397 -15.79 18.57 -0.61
C LEU A 397 -16.34 17.38 0.18
N VAL A 398 -16.30 16.17 -0.40
CA VAL A 398 -16.79 14.95 0.25
C VAL A 398 -15.89 14.59 1.44
N GLY A 399 -14.57 14.76 1.32
CA GLY A 399 -13.64 14.55 2.42
C GLY A 399 -13.89 15.46 3.60
N LEU A 400 -14.10 16.75 3.38
CA LEU A 400 -14.44 17.73 4.42
C LEU A 400 -15.82 17.43 5.04
N LEU A 401 -16.79 17.00 4.24
CA LEU A 401 -18.11 16.56 4.74
C LEU A 401 -17.98 15.36 5.67
N PHE A 402 -17.18 14.36 5.31
CA PHE A 402 -16.94 13.19 6.18
C PHE A 402 -16.27 13.58 7.49
N ILE A 403 -15.31 14.50 7.48
CA ILE A 403 -14.69 15.04 8.70
C ILE A 403 -15.76 15.72 9.58
N ALA A 404 -16.63 16.54 8.98
CA ALA A 404 -17.68 17.25 9.72
C ALA A 404 -18.68 16.27 10.37
N ILE A 405 -19.07 15.21 9.65
CA ILE A 405 -19.97 14.15 10.18
C ILE A 405 -19.30 13.46 11.37
N GLN A 406 -18.05 13.07 11.24
CA GLN A 406 -17.35 12.35 12.31
C GLN A 406 -17.14 13.20 13.57
N LEU A 407 -16.85 14.49 13.40
CA LEU A 407 -16.74 15.43 14.52
C LEU A 407 -18.07 15.59 15.26
N LYS A 408 -19.20 15.60 14.56
CA LYS A 408 -20.53 15.63 15.18
C LYS A 408 -20.82 14.35 15.95
N THR A 409 -20.48 13.19 15.38
CA THR A 409 -20.71 11.88 15.99
C THR A 409 -19.90 11.76 17.29
N ASN A 410 -18.62 12.12 17.27
CA ASN A 410 -17.76 12.09 18.46
C ASN A 410 -18.28 13.02 19.57
N LYS A 411 -18.79 14.23 19.25
CA LYS A 411 -19.40 15.14 20.21
C LYS A 411 -20.68 14.59 20.86
N ARG A 412 -21.43 13.73 20.14
CA ARG A 412 -22.64 13.09 20.70
C ARG A 412 -22.33 11.93 21.63
N LEU A 413 -21.21 11.24 21.42
CA LEU A 413 -20.77 10.12 22.27
C LEU A 413 -20.05 10.59 23.54
N SER A 414 -19.57 11.83 23.56
CA SER A 414 -18.91 12.45 24.72
C SER A 414 -19.87 13.24 25.63
N ARG A 415 -21.14 13.31 25.28
CA ARG A 415 -22.24 13.83 26.09
C ARG A 415 -23.11 12.70 26.60
#